data_a12e7dd1f696fab593430bc6e9d113b9
#
_entry.id   a12e7dd1f696fab593430bc6e9d113b9
#
_cell.length_a   1.000
_cell.length_b   1.000
_cell.length_c   1.000
_cell.angle_alpha   90.00
_cell.angle_beta   90.00
_cell.angle_gamma   90.00
#
_symmetry.space_group_name_H-M   'P 1'
#
loop_
_entity.id
_entity.type
_entity.pdbx_description
1 polymer ?
#
loop_
_entity_poly.entity_id
_entity_poly.type
_entity_poly.pdbx_seq_one_letter_code
_entity_poly.pdbx_strand_id
1 'polypeptide(L)'
;MGKIYTSFKEVARAYNNVRMELWNLSVLWDGSKLEKVGCTYLTIAPIAALGGYMGFYDPNTRDIEFPSVYLPIAALWRDLGVKANALDVIRHEFGHALADLYPGALKKGGLFRAAFGGAYGEDPAEECVAAGWGDRYVSEYATSATQEDFAETFMLFMKHKGKIPAKFAKRPVIRKKWKAVAEIVKRVAAAKR
;
A
#
# COMPACT_ATOMS: atom_id res chain seq x y z
N MET A 1 -11.78 -3.62 -16.78
CA MET A 1 -12.42 -4.48 -15.74
C MET A 1 -11.33 -5.15 -14.94
N GLY A 2 -11.13 -4.76 -13.65
CA GLY A 2 -10.12 -5.38 -12.78
C GLY A 2 -10.54 -6.83 -12.47
N LYS A 3 -9.64 -7.79 -12.72
CA LYS A 3 -9.84 -9.16 -12.25
C LYS A 3 -9.69 -9.17 -10.73
N ILE A 4 -10.73 -9.57 -10.03
CA ILE A 4 -10.62 -9.96 -8.61
C ILE A 4 -9.81 -11.26 -8.62
N TYR A 5 -8.75 -11.33 -7.78
CA TYR A 5 -7.94 -12.53 -7.67
C TYR A 5 -8.79 -13.68 -7.12
N THR A 6 -8.73 -14.81 -7.76
CA THR A 6 -9.58 -15.96 -7.46
C THR A 6 -8.78 -17.22 -7.14
N SER A 7 -7.46 -17.18 -7.28
CA SER A 7 -6.61 -18.33 -7.05
C SER A 7 -5.27 -17.97 -6.39
N PHE A 8 -4.74 -18.90 -5.60
CA PHE A 8 -3.39 -18.83 -5.04
C PHE A 8 -2.32 -18.52 -6.11
N LYS A 9 -2.45 -19.12 -7.30
CA LYS A 9 -1.51 -18.93 -8.42
C LYS A 9 -1.48 -17.46 -8.90
N GLU A 10 -2.62 -16.79 -8.92
CA GLU A 10 -2.69 -15.37 -9.31
C GLU A 10 -2.09 -14.47 -8.24
N VAL A 11 -2.38 -14.74 -6.96
CA VAL A 11 -1.79 -14.02 -5.82
C VAL A 11 -0.27 -14.22 -5.79
N ALA A 12 0.22 -15.45 -5.90
CA ALA A 12 1.65 -15.76 -5.91
C ALA A 12 2.38 -15.07 -7.08
N ARG A 13 1.77 -15.05 -8.27
CA ARG A 13 2.32 -14.33 -9.44
C ARG A 13 2.38 -12.83 -9.18
N ALA A 14 1.32 -12.26 -8.63
CA ALA A 14 1.27 -10.83 -8.29
C ALA A 14 2.32 -10.47 -7.24
N TYR A 15 2.47 -11.29 -6.19
CA TYR A 15 3.49 -11.12 -5.17
C TYR A 15 4.91 -11.12 -5.74
N ASN A 16 5.24 -12.10 -6.59
CA ASN A 16 6.55 -12.14 -7.22
C ASN A 16 6.80 -10.93 -8.14
N ASN A 17 5.79 -10.47 -8.86
CA ASN A 17 5.90 -9.28 -9.70
C ASN A 17 6.18 -8.02 -8.86
N VAL A 18 5.49 -7.85 -7.73
CA VAL A 18 5.71 -6.70 -6.85
C VAL A 18 7.09 -6.76 -6.19
N ARG A 19 7.57 -7.95 -5.81
CA ARG A 19 8.95 -8.11 -5.33
C ARG A 19 9.98 -7.67 -6.37
N MET A 20 9.77 -8.00 -7.65
CA MET A 20 10.63 -7.52 -8.73
C MET A 20 10.56 -5.99 -8.92
N GLU A 21 9.39 -5.39 -8.76
CA GLU A 21 9.25 -3.93 -8.75
C GLU A 21 10.04 -3.28 -7.61
N LEU A 22 9.96 -3.84 -6.39
CA LEU A 22 10.71 -3.38 -5.22
C LEU A 22 12.23 -3.53 -5.42
N TRP A 23 12.65 -4.64 -6.03
CA TRP A 23 14.05 -4.86 -6.40
C TRP A 23 14.55 -3.80 -7.36
N ASN A 24 13.79 -3.50 -8.41
CA ASN A 24 14.12 -2.47 -9.40
C ASN A 24 14.18 -1.06 -8.80
N LEU A 25 13.43 -0.80 -7.72
CA LEU A 25 13.51 0.44 -6.94
C LEU A 25 14.63 0.42 -5.89
N SER A 26 15.41 -0.66 -5.81
CA SER A 26 16.44 -0.89 -4.79
C SER A 26 15.91 -0.83 -3.34
N VAL A 27 14.62 -1.10 -3.14
CA VAL A 27 13.97 -1.17 -1.83
C VAL A 27 14.04 -2.58 -1.25
N LEU A 28 14.10 -3.58 -2.13
CA LEU A 28 14.30 -4.98 -1.80
C LEU A 28 15.66 -5.44 -2.36
N TRP A 29 16.45 -6.14 -1.54
CA TRP A 29 17.73 -6.75 -1.90
C TRP A 29 18.00 -7.95 -0.98
N ASP A 30 18.96 -8.81 -1.32
CA ASP A 30 19.35 -9.95 -0.49
C ASP A 30 19.82 -9.49 0.89
N GLY A 31 19.17 -10.01 1.93
CA GLY A 31 19.39 -9.62 3.33
C GLY A 31 18.62 -8.35 3.77
N SER A 32 17.81 -7.74 2.91
CA SER A 32 16.92 -6.64 3.32
C SER A 32 15.80 -7.15 4.25
N LYS A 33 15.29 -6.27 5.11
CA LYS A 33 14.16 -6.65 5.98
C LYS A 33 12.92 -7.03 5.18
N LEU A 34 12.67 -6.37 4.03
CA LEU A 34 11.55 -6.67 3.13
C LEU A 34 11.68 -8.02 2.41
N GLU A 35 12.87 -8.58 2.32
CA GLU A 35 13.06 -9.92 1.75
C GLU A 35 12.30 -11.00 2.53
N LYS A 36 12.18 -10.81 3.84
CA LYS A 36 11.52 -11.74 4.77
C LYS A 36 10.01 -11.56 4.85
N VAL A 37 9.44 -10.59 4.14
CA VAL A 37 7.99 -10.43 4.06
C VAL A 37 7.43 -11.57 3.25
N GLY A 38 6.56 -12.37 3.84
CA GLY A 38 5.91 -13.51 3.21
C GLY A 38 4.60 -13.14 2.52
N CYS A 39 3.96 -14.15 1.92
CA CYS A 39 2.62 -14.02 1.38
C CYS A 39 1.84 -15.31 1.65
N THR A 40 0.83 -15.21 2.49
CA THR A 40 -0.01 -16.34 2.92
C THR A 40 -1.42 -16.20 2.35
N TYR A 41 -1.93 -17.32 1.87
CA TYR A 41 -3.30 -17.43 1.36
C TYR A 41 -4.17 -18.12 2.39
N LEU A 42 -5.06 -17.36 3.02
CA LEU A 42 -5.98 -17.89 4.02
C LEU A 42 -7.14 -18.63 3.35
N THR A 43 -7.18 -19.94 3.49
CA THR A 43 -8.21 -20.79 2.88
C THR A 43 -9.58 -20.70 3.55
N ILE A 44 -9.65 -20.22 4.79
CA ILE A 44 -10.89 -20.14 5.55
C ILE A 44 -10.84 -18.90 6.47
N ALA A 45 -11.15 -17.73 5.94
CA ALA A 45 -11.55 -16.65 6.81
C ALA A 45 -12.97 -16.22 6.41
N PRO A 46 -13.95 -16.23 7.31
CA PRO A 46 -15.22 -15.58 7.05
C PRO A 46 -14.93 -14.12 6.73
N ILE A 47 -15.45 -13.60 5.62
CA ILE A 47 -15.27 -12.19 5.21
C ILE A 47 -15.64 -11.23 6.35
N ALA A 48 -16.59 -11.60 7.20
CA ALA A 48 -16.95 -10.88 8.40
C ALA A 48 -15.78 -10.76 9.42
N ALA A 49 -14.89 -11.74 9.50
CA ALA A 49 -13.73 -11.71 10.41
C ALA A 49 -12.61 -10.81 9.89
N LEU A 50 -12.59 -10.51 8.58
CA LEU A 50 -11.57 -9.69 7.93
C LEU A 50 -12.02 -8.23 7.73
N GLY A 51 -13.18 -7.84 8.27
CA GLY A 51 -13.66 -6.46 8.17
C GLY A 51 -13.81 -5.93 6.73
N GLY A 52 -13.95 -6.83 5.73
CA GLY A 52 -14.02 -6.46 4.32
C GLY A 52 -12.67 -6.23 3.64
N TYR A 53 -11.54 -6.53 4.29
CA TYR A 53 -10.20 -6.36 3.73
C TYR A 53 -9.96 -7.35 2.58
N MET A 54 -9.30 -6.86 1.52
CA MET A 54 -8.90 -7.68 0.37
C MET A 54 -7.52 -8.32 0.54
N GLY A 55 -6.77 -7.87 1.50
CA GLY A 55 -5.48 -8.35 1.99
C GLY A 55 -5.07 -7.49 3.16
N PHE A 56 -4.13 -7.95 3.97
CA PHE A 56 -3.53 -7.14 5.02
C PHE A 56 -2.11 -7.63 5.34
N TYR A 57 -1.24 -6.71 5.76
CA TYR A 57 0.09 -7.02 6.29
C TYR A 57 -0.01 -7.22 7.80
N ASP A 58 0.38 -8.42 8.28
CA ASP A 58 0.52 -8.70 9.70
C ASP A 58 1.97 -8.43 10.16
N PRO A 59 2.21 -7.41 11.03
CA PRO A 59 3.54 -7.09 11.51
C PRO A 59 4.13 -8.16 12.44
N ASN A 60 3.30 -9.03 13.06
CA ASN A 60 3.78 -10.09 13.95
C ASN A 60 4.39 -11.25 13.17
N THR A 61 3.71 -11.70 12.11
CA THR A 61 4.20 -12.78 11.23
C THR A 61 5.08 -12.25 10.10
N ARG A 62 4.93 -10.98 9.73
CA ARG A 62 5.50 -10.31 8.55
C ARG A 62 4.99 -10.92 7.25
N ASP A 63 3.77 -11.40 7.27
CA ASP A 63 3.12 -11.93 6.09
C ASP A 63 2.08 -10.96 5.52
N ILE A 64 1.98 -10.94 4.21
CA ILE A 64 0.83 -10.35 3.52
C ILE A 64 -0.21 -11.45 3.36
N GLU A 65 -1.32 -11.32 4.05
CA GLU A 65 -2.37 -12.33 4.09
C GLU A 65 -3.50 -12.00 3.11
N PHE A 66 -3.90 -13.01 2.34
CA PHE A 66 -5.01 -12.90 1.41
C PHE A 66 -6.15 -13.83 1.81
N PRO A 67 -7.38 -13.30 1.97
CA PRO A 67 -8.54 -14.16 2.16
C PRO A 67 -8.85 -14.94 0.89
N SER A 68 -9.21 -16.21 1.02
CA SER A 68 -9.79 -16.97 -0.06
C SER A 68 -11.21 -16.46 -0.30
N VAL A 69 -11.39 -15.70 -1.36
CA VAL A 69 -12.71 -15.24 -1.78
C VAL A 69 -13.32 -16.31 -2.67
N TYR A 70 -14.37 -16.98 -2.19
CA TYR A 70 -15.14 -17.91 -3.02
C TYR A 70 -15.79 -17.17 -4.21
N LEU A 71 -15.85 -17.83 -5.35
CA LEU A 71 -16.42 -17.31 -6.61
C LEU A 71 -17.73 -16.49 -6.46
N PRO A 72 -18.71 -16.89 -5.62
CA PRO A 72 -19.94 -16.11 -5.43
C PRO A 72 -19.71 -14.72 -4.85
N ILE A 73 -18.73 -14.60 -3.96
CA ILE A 73 -18.41 -13.34 -3.28
C ILE A 73 -17.58 -12.45 -4.20
N ALA A 74 -16.69 -13.02 -5.01
CA ALA A 74 -15.97 -12.29 -6.03
C ALA A 74 -16.93 -11.68 -7.08
N ALA A 75 -18.01 -12.39 -7.42
CA ALA A 75 -19.07 -11.87 -8.27
C ALA A 75 -19.81 -10.69 -7.62
N LEU A 76 -20.20 -10.83 -6.35
CA LEU A 76 -20.86 -9.78 -5.58
C LEU A 76 -19.98 -8.51 -5.48
N TRP A 77 -18.71 -8.65 -5.20
CA TRP A 77 -17.79 -7.51 -5.11
C TRP A 77 -17.61 -6.80 -6.45
N ARG A 78 -17.56 -7.56 -7.55
CA ARG A 78 -17.54 -7.00 -8.89
C ARG A 78 -18.82 -6.20 -9.19
N ASP A 79 -19.97 -6.72 -8.78
CA ASP A 79 -21.27 -6.07 -8.97
C ASP A 79 -21.40 -4.80 -8.09
N LEU A 80 -20.74 -4.76 -6.94
CA LEU A 80 -20.58 -3.58 -6.09
C LEU A 80 -19.52 -2.59 -6.59
N GLY A 81 -18.90 -2.83 -7.75
CA GLY A 81 -17.94 -1.91 -8.37
C GLY A 81 -16.54 -1.92 -7.74
N VAL A 82 -16.21 -2.89 -6.90
CA VAL A 82 -14.88 -3.01 -6.31
C VAL A 82 -13.85 -3.36 -7.38
N LYS A 83 -12.92 -2.44 -7.64
CA LYS A 83 -11.92 -2.51 -8.73
C LYS A 83 -10.52 -2.91 -8.24
N ALA A 84 -10.40 -3.60 -7.14
CA ALA A 84 -9.08 -4.01 -6.67
C ALA A 84 -8.53 -5.20 -7.50
N ASN A 85 -7.22 -5.18 -7.71
CA ASN A 85 -6.50 -6.31 -8.29
C ASN A 85 -5.35 -6.71 -7.34
N ALA A 86 -4.94 -7.98 -7.42
CA ALA A 86 -3.93 -8.51 -6.51
C ALA A 86 -2.61 -7.72 -6.52
N LEU A 87 -2.20 -7.17 -7.67
CA LEU A 87 -0.99 -6.36 -7.76
C LEU A 87 -1.08 -5.08 -6.93
N ASP A 88 -2.22 -4.37 -7.01
CA ASP A 88 -2.40 -3.12 -6.30
C ASP A 88 -2.54 -3.37 -4.79
N VAL A 89 -3.27 -4.43 -4.38
CA VAL A 89 -3.35 -4.84 -2.98
C VAL A 89 -1.96 -5.17 -2.43
N ILE A 90 -1.17 -6.00 -3.12
CA ILE A 90 0.17 -6.37 -2.65
C ILE A 90 1.10 -5.17 -2.57
N ARG A 91 1.04 -4.23 -3.52
CA ARG A 91 1.81 -2.98 -3.44
C ARG A 91 1.43 -2.15 -2.22
N HIS A 92 0.13 -2.08 -1.91
CA HIS A 92 -0.41 -1.39 -0.74
C HIS A 92 0.14 -2.02 0.55
N GLU A 93 0.04 -3.35 0.69
CA GLU A 93 0.50 -4.07 1.87
C GLU A 93 2.04 -3.98 2.05
N PHE A 94 2.80 -3.97 0.95
CA PHE A 94 4.23 -3.65 1.03
C PHE A 94 4.50 -2.23 1.51
N GLY A 95 3.57 -1.29 1.34
CA GLY A 95 3.64 0.04 1.95
C GLY A 95 3.62 -0.06 3.48
N HIS A 96 2.69 -0.84 4.04
CA HIS A 96 2.63 -1.11 5.48
C HIS A 96 3.89 -1.84 5.98
N ALA A 97 4.33 -2.89 5.27
CA ALA A 97 5.55 -3.62 5.60
C ALA A 97 6.80 -2.71 5.61
N LEU A 98 6.91 -1.80 4.63
CA LEU A 98 8.01 -0.85 4.57
C LEU A 98 7.99 0.10 5.78
N ALA A 99 6.82 0.60 6.15
CA ALA A 99 6.67 1.51 7.28
C ALA A 99 7.01 0.83 8.61
N ASP A 100 6.57 -0.42 8.80
CA ASP A 100 6.86 -1.23 9.99
C ASP A 100 8.35 -1.57 10.11
N LEU A 101 8.95 -2.06 9.03
CA LEU A 101 10.33 -2.56 9.04
C LEU A 101 11.39 -1.45 8.99
N TYR A 102 11.03 -0.25 8.51
CA TYR A 102 11.92 0.91 8.39
C TYR A 102 11.34 2.19 9.00
N PRO A 103 10.89 2.18 10.28
CA PRO A 103 10.25 3.33 10.91
C PRO A 103 11.16 4.56 10.96
N GLY A 104 12.48 4.35 11.02
CA GLY A 104 13.46 5.42 10.97
C GLY A 104 13.46 6.21 9.66
N ALA A 105 13.16 5.54 8.53
CA ALA A 105 13.09 6.20 7.23
C ALA A 105 11.90 7.19 7.16
N LEU A 106 10.78 6.84 7.81
CA LEU A 106 9.59 7.68 7.89
C LEU A 106 9.77 8.85 8.87
N LYS A 107 10.29 8.56 10.07
CA LYS A 107 10.38 9.55 11.18
C LYS A 107 11.44 10.62 10.94
N LYS A 108 12.52 10.32 10.23
CA LYS A 108 13.68 11.20 10.06
C LYS A 108 13.28 12.56 9.48
N GLY A 109 13.55 13.62 10.25
CA GLY A 109 13.31 15.01 9.85
C GLY A 109 11.84 15.41 9.76
N GLY A 110 10.93 14.67 10.41
CA GLY A 110 9.50 14.98 10.39
C GLY A 110 8.82 14.86 9.01
N LEU A 111 9.50 14.22 8.04
CA LEU A 111 9.08 14.15 6.65
C LEU A 111 7.67 13.56 6.48
N PHE A 112 7.40 12.45 7.18
CA PHE A 112 6.11 11.79 7.11
C PHE A 112 5.00 12.70 7.64
N ARG A 113 5.14 13.19 8.88
CA ARG A 113 4.15 14.09 9.51
C ARG A 113 3.89 15.34 8.66
N ALA A 114 4.93 15.94 8.12
CA ALA A 114 4.79 17.12 7.27
C ALA A 114 4.03 16.83 5.95
N ALA A 115 4.15 15.62 5.41
CA ALA A 115 3.52 15.28 4.14
C ALA A 115 2.09 14.74 4.33
N PHE A 116 1.86 13.88 5.33
CA PHE A 116 0.62 13.15 5.56
C PHE A 116 -0.27 13.75 6.66
N GLY A 117 0.19 14.79 7.37
CA GLY A 117 -0.61 15.54 8.33
C GLY A 117 -0.63 14.97 9.75
N GLY A 118 -0.07 13.78 9.98
CA GLY A 118 0.02 13.10 11.28
C GLY A 118 1.19 12.14 11.33
N ALA A 119 1.43 11.46 12.47
CA ALA A 119 2.36 10.34 12.50
C ALA A 119 1.72 9.11 11.85
N TYR A 120 2.54 8.12 11.49
CA TYR A 120 2.05 6.86 10.95
C TYR A 120 1.18 6.15 11.99
N GLY A 121 -0.05 5.82 11.63
CA GLY A 121 -1.05 5.23 12.53
C GLY A 121 -1.89 6.23 13.31
N GLU A 122 -1.68 7.54 13.17
CA GLU A 122 -2.60 8.56 13.69
C GLU A 122 -3.78 8.77 12.74
N ASP A 123 -4.95 9.10 13.29
CA ASP A 123 -6.09 9.52 12.49
C ASP A 123 -5.78 10.82 11.73
N PRO A 124 -6.29 10.99 10.52
CA PRO A 124 -6.14 12.25 9.81
C PRO A 124 -6.87 13.35 10.58
N ALA A 125 -6.31 14.56 10.59
CA ALA A 125 -6.99 15.71 11.17
C ALA A 125 -8.35 15.93 10.47
N GLU A 126 -9.42 16.14 11.22
CA GLU A 126 -10.80 16.29 10.70
C GLU A 126 -10.90 17.34 9.58
N GLU A 127 -10.16 18.44 9.69
CA GLU A 127 -10.05 19.48 8.67
C GLU A 127 -9.52 18.96 7.32
N CYS A 128 -8.77 17.87 7.32
CA CYS A 128 -8.25 17.26 6.10
C CYS A 128 -9.31 16.46 5.35
N VAL A 129 -10.27 15.87 6.05
CA VAL A 129 -11.33 15.04 5.47
C VAL A 129 -12.44 15.92 4.88
N ALA A 130 -12.77 17.03 5.55
CA ALA A 130 -13.86 17.94 5.15
C ALA A 130 -13.61 18.73 3.85
N ALA A 131 -12.35 18.88 3.41
CA ALA A 131 -11.97 19.76 2.29
C ALA A 131 -12.08 19.15 0.89
N GLY A 132 -12.76 18.01 0.73
CA GLY A 132 -12.86 17.28 -0.54
C GLY A 132 -11.63 16.41 -0.80
N TRP A 133 -11.79 15.09 -0.72
CA TRP A 133 -10.67 14.14 -0.75
C TRP A 133 -9.82 14.21 -2.04
N GLY A 134 -10.45 14.58 -3.17
CA GLY A 134 -9.79 14.54 -4.47
C GLY A 134 -8.54 15.41 -4.62
N ASP A 135 -8.38 16.50 -3.88
CA ASP A 135 -7.20 17.37 -3.97
C ASP A 135 -6.09 16.99 -2.99
N ARG A 136 -6.42 16.29 -1.93
CA ARG A 136 -5.50 15.93 -0.85
C ARG A 136 -5.11 14.46 -0.83
N TYR A 137 -5.97 13.58 -1.35
CA TYR A 137 -5.82 12.14 -1.28
C TYR A 137 -5.84 11.51 -2.68
N VAL A 138 -5.14 10.40 -2.84
CA VAL A 138 -5.06 9.69 -4.12
C VAL A 138 -6.26 8.77 -4.37
N SER A 139 -6.96 8.39 -3.30
CA SER A 139 -8.18 7.57 -3.30
C SER A 139 -9.07 7.96 -2.12
N GLU A 140 -10.32 7.52 -2.12
CA GLU A 140 -11.24 7.67 -1.00
C GLU A 140 -10.72 6.89 0.24
N TYR A 141 -10.21 5.68 0.03
CA TYR A 141 -9.66 4.85 1.10
C TYR A 141 -8.48 5.52 1.83
N ALA A 142 -7.67 6.30 1.12
CA ALA A 142 -6.58 7.09 1.71
C ALA A 142 -7.03 8.13 2.75
N THR A 143 -8.34 8.42 2.86
CA THR A 143 -8.87 9.36 3.85
C THR A 143 -9.06 8.74 5.23
N SER A 144 -9.05 7.40 5.33
CA SER A 144 -9.41 6.68 6.56
C SER A 144 -8.36 6.78 7.66
N ALA A 145 -7.08 6.81 7.31
CA ALA A 145 -5.97 6.97 8.26
C ALA A 145 -4.70 7.44 7.56
N THR A 146 -3.75 8.03 8.30
CA THR A 146 -2.46 8.46 7.73
C THR A 146 -1.63 7.30 7.19
N GLN A 147 -1.77 6.11 7.75
CA GLN A 147 -1.12 4.89 7.28
C GLN A 147 -1.70 4.42 5.94
N GLU A 148 -3.03 4.51 5.76
CA GLU A 148 -3.70 4.16 4.52
C GLU A 148 -3.38 5.16 3.41
N ASP A 149 -3.30 6.45 3.75
CA ASP A 149 -2.85 7.49 2.82
C ASP A 149 -1.43 7.23 2.31
N PHE A 150 -0.54 6.80 3.21
CA PHE A 150 0.81 6.41 2.81
C PHE A 150 0.80 5.16 1.93
N ALA A 151 0.11 4.09 2.33
CA ALA A 151 0.07 2.82 1.60
C ALA A 151 -0.54 3.00 0.20
N GLU A 152 -1.63 3.77 0.06
CA GLU A 152 -2.25 4.11 -1.21
C GLU A 152 -1.33 4.96 -2.10
N THR A 153 -0.65 5.96 -1.51
CA THR A 153 0.32 6.78 -2.25
C THR A 153 1.53 5.95 -2.69
N PHE A 154 2.04 5.06 -1.83
CA PHE A 154 3.13 4.14 -2.13
C PHE A 154 2.74 3.13 -3.22
N MET A 155 1.56 2.53 -3.14
CA MET A 155 1.01 1.63 -4.15
C MET A 155 1.04 2.28 -5.53
N LEU A 156 0.51 3.51 -5.64
CA LEU A 156 0.51 4.25 -6.90
C LEU A 156 1.92 4.67 -7.33
N PHE A 157 2.79 5.05 -6.39
CA PHE A 157 4.19 5.37 -6.67
C PHE A 157 4.90 4.18 -7.34
N MET A 158 4.73 2.98 -6.81
CA MET A 158 5.27 1.75 -7.39
C MET A 158 4.65 1.48 -8.77
N LYS A 159 3.32 1.48 -8.86
CA LYS A 159 2.56 1.24 -10.10
C LYS A 159 3.03 2.13 -11.26
N HIS A 160 3.36 3.38 -10.97
CA HIS A 160 3.83 4.37 -11.93
C HIS A 160 5.36 4.52 -11.96
N LYS A 161 6.12 3.58 -11.36
CA LYS A 161 7.60 3.55 -11.37
C LYS A 161 8.20 4.88 -10.91
N GLY A 162 7.65 5.45 -9.84
CA GLY A 162 8.07 6.73 -9.26
C GLY A 162 7.56 7.98 -9.98
N LYS A 163 6.96 7.87 -11.17
CA LYS A 163 6.44 9.02 -11.93
C LYS A 163 5.05 9.40 -11.45
N ILE A 164 4.85 10.67 -11.11
CA ILE A 164 3.52 11.15 -10.71
C ILE A 164 2.55 11.15 -11.91
N PRO A 165 1.36 10.54 -11.82
CA PRO A 165 0.37 10.57 -12.88
C PRO A 165 -0.12 11.99 -13.20
N ALA A 166 -0.42 12.27 -14.46
CA ALA A 166 -0.85 13.59 -14.92
C ALA A 166 -2.05 14.13 -14.13
N LYS A 167 -3.01 13.27 -13.75
CA LYS A 167 -4.18 13.64 -12.94
C LYS A 167 -3.83 14.19 -11.56
N PHE A 168 -2.66 13.87 -11.01
CA PHE A 168 -2.17 14.32 -9.71
C PHE A 168 -1.10 15.41 -9.82
N ALA A 169 -0.52 15.62 -10.99
CA ALA A 169 0.62 16.52 -11.18
C ALA A 169 0.35 17.98 -10.80
N LYS A 170 -0.91 18.41 -10.89
CA LYS A 170 -1.36 19.78 -10.54
C LYS A 170 -1.83 19.92 -9.09
N ARG A 171 -1.86 18.84 -8.29
CA ARG A 171 -2.35 18.82 -6.90
C ARG A 171 -1.20 18.97 -5.92
N PRO A 172 -1.01 20.12 -5.27
CA PRO A 172 0.20 20.41 -4.47
C PRO A 172 0.38 19.46 -3.28
N VAL A 173 -0.72 19.10 -2.59
CA VAL A 173 -0.68 18.20 -1.44
C VAL A 173 -0.25 16.80 -1.88
N ILE A 174 -0.83 16.25 -2.95
CA ILE A 174 -0.45 14.93 -3.47
C ILE A 174 1.00 14.94 -3.96
N ARG A 175 1.46 16.00 -4.61
CA ARG A 175 2.87 16.15 -5.00
C ARG A 175 3.81 16.12 -3.79
N LYS A 176 3.43 16.74 -2.67
CA LYS A 176 4.20 16.71 -1.43
C LYS A 176 4.30 15.30 -0.87
N LYS A 177 3.18 14.56 -0.79
CA LYS A 177 3.14 13.15 -0.40
C LYS A 177 4.00 12.27 -1.32
N TRP A 178 3.89 12.48 -2.62
CA TRP A 178 4.68 11.74 -3.62
C TRP A 178 6.19 11.95 -3.44
N LYS A 179 6.63 13.19 -3.20
CA LYS A 179 8.02 13.50 -2.88
C LYS A 179 8.48 12.85 -1.58
N ALA A 180 7.60 12.81 -0.57
CA ALA A 180 7.90 12.16 0.70
C ALA A 180 8.08 10.64 0.52
N VAL A 181 7.20 9.98 -0.25
CA VAL A 181 7.36 8.56 -0.60
C VAL A 181 8.67 8.32 -1.33
N ALA A 182 9.00 9.14 -2.33
CA ALA A 182 10.26 9.03 -3.08
C ALA A 182 11.48 9.13 -2.16
N GLU A 183 11.47 10.07 -1.21
CA GLU A 183 12.56 10.25 -0.25
C GLU A 183 12.63 9.07 0.75
N ILE A 184 11.50 8.55 1.22
CA ILE A 184 11.46 7.36 2.09
C ILE A 184 12.05 6.16 1.36
N VAL A 185 11.64 5.90 0.12
CA VAL A 185 12.18 4.84 -0.74
C VAL A 185 13.70 4.98 -0.89
N LYS A 186 14.20 6.19 -1.15
CA LYS A 186 15.63 6.48 -1.25
C LYS A 186 16.39 6.18 0.05
N ARG A 187 15.81 6.53 1.22
CA ARG A 187 16.41 6.24 2.53
C ARG A 187 16.47 4.75 2.81
N VAL A 188 15.41 4.00 2.45
CA VAL A 188 15.42 2.55 2.57
C VAL A 188 16.48 1.95 1.66
N ALA A 189 16.56 2.37 0.40
CA ALA A 189 17.60 1.91 -0.53
C ALA A 189 19.02 2.21 -0.02
N ALA A 190 19.22 3.34 0.64
CA ALA A 190 20.53 3.68 1.24
C ALA A 190 20.91 2.81 2.45
N ALA A 191 19.97 2.13 3.08
CA ALA A 191 20.23 1.18 4.18
C ALA A 191 20.87 -0.14 3.71
N LYS A 192 21.02 -0.35 2.39
CA LYS A 192 21.76 -1.46 1.79
C LYS A 192 23.29 -1.39 2.07
N ARG A 193 23.78 -0.22 2.46
CA ARG A 193 25.20 0.03 2.73
C ARG A 193 25.51 -0.18 4.22
#